data_1cf8c6d914644f05eb7df54bf4a6bdf0
#
_entry.id   1cf8c6d914644f05eb7df54bf4a6bdf0
#
_cell.length_a   1.000
_cell.length_b   1.000
_cell.length_c   1.000
_cell.angle_alpha   90.00
_cell.angle_beta   90.00
_cell.angle_gamma   90.00
#
_symmetry.space_group_name_H-M   'P 1'
#
loop_
_entity.id
_entity.type
_entity.pdbx_description
1 polymer ?
#
loop_
_entity_poly.entity_id
_entity_poly.type
_entity_poly.pdbx_seq_one_letter_code
_entity_poly.pdbx_strand_id
1 'polypeptide(L)'
;MRRATILLAVGLCTTVLIGLPAMAQAPAELTLTRIDCGTDAAPRDVSRFSDAFAYKDLKLTFTFSCYLIKHGNDYMVWDTGFAPGSNPNAPKVGIVERLNELKVTPDQVKYVGISHFHGDHTGQLAPFTQATLFIGKGDWDQITSPTPMQGANVAGFKSWIDEKRKVEPLTVDKDVFGDGSVIVLRTPGHTPGHSALLVRLKDMGPVLLTGDAAHFHENYESNGVPVLNFDRAATIASIERMKQIVGNVKATVVIQHDMRDIGKLPAFPAAAK
;
A
#
# COMPACT_ATOMS: atom_id res chain seq x y z
N MET A 1 1.40 56.38 -74.22
CA MET A 1 0.63 55.47 -73.37
C MET A 1 1.58 54.94 -72.31
N ARG A 2 1.53 55.45 -71.06
CA ARG A 2 2.38 55.00 -69.91
C ARG A 2 1.53 54.07 -69.05
N ARG A 3 1.98 52.83 -68.87
CA ARG A 3 1.35 51.83 -67.97
C ARG A 3 1.91 52.06 -66.59
N ALA A 4 1.06 52.31 -65.61
CA ALA A 4 1.39 52.34 -64.18
C ALA A 4 1.26 50.97 -63.63
N THR A 5 2.33 50.46 -62.99
CA THR A 5 2.38 49.18 -62.25
C THR A 5 2.13 49.48 -60.78
N ILE A 6 1.04 48.93 -60.22
CA ILE A 6 0.72 49.03 -58.82
C ILE A 6 1.32 47.85 -58.14
N LEU A 7 2.28 48.07 -57.20
CA LEU A 7 2.80 47.04 -56.28
C LEU A 7 1.88 46.95 -55.05
N LEU A 8 1.29 45.79 -54.88
CA LEU A 8 0.54 45.44 -53.66
C LEU A 8 1.55 44.84 -52.58
N ALA A 9 1.77 45.54 -51.48
CA ALA A 9 2.54 45.10 -50.40
C ALA A 9 1.62 44.26 -49.45
N VAL A 10 1.86 42.94 -49.37
CA VAL A 10 1.18 42.04 -48.41
C VAL A 10 1.97 42.06 -47.10
N GLY A 11 1.43 42.73 -46.08
CA GLY A 11 1.99 42.72 -44.72
C GLY A 11 1.67 41.40 -44.03
N LEU A 12 2.73 40.63 -43.73
CA LEU A 12 2.64 39.40 -42.90
C LEU A 12 2.57 39.80 -41.44
N CYS A 13 1.38 39.72 -40.84
CA CYS A 13 1.19 39.95 -39.40
C CYS A 13 1.53 38.64 -38.63
N THR A 14 2.73 38.53 -38.08
CA THR A 14 3.14 37.43 -37.23
C THR A 14 2.58 37.65 -35.80
N THR A 15 1.52 36.95 -35.45
CA THR A 15 1.03 36.88 -34.07
C THR A 15 1.97 36.01 -33.23
N VAL A 16 2.75 36.63 -32.35
CA VAL A 16 3.54 35.95 -31.33
C VAL A 16 2.58 35.52 -30.21
N LEU A 17 2.26 34.24 -30.15
CA LEU A 17 1.59 33.63 -29.01
C LEU A 17 2.57 33.56 -27.82
N ILE A 18 2.49 34.52 -26.89
CA ILE A 18 3.19 34.47 -25.61
C ILE A 18 2.45 33.42 -24.78
N GLY A 19 3.01 32.20 -24.72
CA GLY A 19 2.55 31.16 -23.81
C GLY A 19 2.71 31.63 -22.35
N LEU A 20 1.60 31.77 -21.63
CA LEU A 20 1.63 32.03 -20.19
C LEU A 20 2.34 30.83 -19.53
N PRO A 21 3.27 31.07 -18.59
CA PRO A 21 3.89 29.97 -17.83
C PRO A 21 2.78 29.20 -17.10
N ALA A 22 2.73 27.88 -17.28
CA ALA A 22 1.87 27.02 -16.50
C ALA A 22 2.22 27.22 -15.02
N MET A 23 1.31 27.76 -14.23
CA MET A 23 1.47 27.85 -12.78
C MET A 23 1.65 26.43 -12.27
N ALA A 24 2.80 26.12 -11.70
CA ALA A 24 3.03 24.83 -11.04
C ALA A 24 1.97 24.70 -9.92
N GLN A 25 1.09 23.72 -10.03
CA GLN A 25 0.10 23.43 -9.01
C GLN A 25 0.84 23.07 -7.72
N ALA A 26 0.42 23.67 -6.58
CA ALA A 26 0.99 23.31 -5.29
C ALA A 26 0.87 21.79 -5.09
N PRO A 27 1.90 21.14 -4.51
CA PRO A 27 1.84 19.70 -4.23
C PRO A 27 0.56 19.35 -3.47
N ALA A 28 -0.09 18.24 -3.85
CA ALA A 28 -1.28 17.78 -3.17
C ALA A 28 -0.97 17.48 -1.68
N GLU A 29 -1.89 17.82 -0.78
CA GLU A 29 -1.74 17.44 0.62
C GLU A 29 -1.71 15.92 0.72
N LEU A 30 -0.62 15.37 1.27
CA LEU A 30 -0.45 13.93 1.51
C LEU A 30 -0.48 13.66 3.00
N THR A 31 -1.35 12.72 3.41
CA THR A 31 -1.43 12.28 4.81
C THR A 31 -1.53 10.75 4.90
N LEU A 32 -1.05 10.20 6.02
CA LEU A 32 -1.09 8.78 6.34
C LEU A 32 -1.72 8.59 7.73
N THR A 33 -2.86 7.89 7.80
CA THR A 33 -3.55 7.55 9.05
C THR A 33 -3.49 6.05 9.26
N ARG A 34 -2.95 5.60 10.40
CA ARG A 34 -3.03 4.20 10.81
C ARG A 34 -4.43 3.90 11.39
N ILE A 35 -5.00 2.79 10.98
CA ILE A 35 -6.28 2.26 11.47
C ILE A 35 -5.98 0.94 12.18
N ASP A 36 -6.52 0.76 13.38
CA ASP A 36 -6.47 -0.52 14.08
C ASP A 36 -7.36 -1.55 13.38
N CYS A 37 -6.74 -2.61 12.88
CA CYS A 37 -7.39 -3.71 12.17
C CYS A 37 -7.27 -5.04 12.95
N GLY A 38 -6.96 -4.96 14.25
CA GLY A 38 -6.91 -6.09 15.17
C GLY A 38 -5.63 -6.16 16.00
N THR A 39 -5.65 -7.03 16.99
CA THR A 39 -4.50 -7.28 17.89
C THR A 39 -4.62 -8.70 18.45
N ASP A 40 -3.51 -9.40 18.60
CA ASP A 40 -3.51 -10.70 19.26
C ASP A 40 -4.12 -10.63 20.67
N ALA A 41 -4.99 -11.58 20.97
CA ALA A 41 -5.60 -11.68 22.28
C ALA A 41 -4.60 -12.04 23.40
N ALA A 42 -3.45 -12.64 23.03
CA ALA A 42 -2.35 -12.98 23.94
C ALA A 42 -1.03 -13.08 23.13
N PRO A 43 0.14 -12.91 23.78
CA PRO A 43 1.42 -13.09 23.11
C PRO A 43 1.54 -14.48 22.47
N ARG A 44 1.93 -14.52 21.20
CA ARG A 44 2.18 -15.76 20.44
C ARG A 44 3.65 -16.13 20.42
N ASP A 45 3.94 -17.40 20.36
CA ASP A 45 5.27 -17.93 20.04
C ASP A 45 5.61 -17.57 18.60
N VAL A 46 6.76 -16.89 18.40
CA VAL A 46 7.22 -16.45 17.07
C VAL A 46 8.37 -17.30 16.52
N SER A 47 8.69 -18.44 17.13
CA SER A 47 9.74 -19.34 16.66
C SER A 47 9.56 -19.77 15.20
N ARG A 48 8.31 -19.89 14.73
CA ARG A 48 7.95 -20.23 13.34
C ARG A 48 8.29 -19.15 12.31
N PHE A 49 8.63 -17.93 12.75
CA PHE A 49 9.02 -16.84 11.87
C PHE A 49 10.52 -16.85 11.52
N SER A 50 11.20 -17.96 11.86
CA SER A 50 12.56 -18.24 11.39
C SER A 50 12.71 -19.72 11.01
N ASP A 51 13.06 -19.98 9.76
CA ASP A 51 13.47 -21.29 9.25
C ASP A 51 14.88 -21.69 9.74
N ALA A 52 15.60 -20.73 10.35
CA ALA A 52 16.93 -20.92 10.95
C ALA A 52 16.91 -20.93 12.49
N PHE A 53 15.72 -21.13 13.11
CA PHE A 53 15.52 -21.27 14.55
C PHE A 53 16.00 -20.08 15.40
N ALA A 54 15.99 -18.86 14.86
CA ALA A 54 16.55 -17.68 15.50
C ALA A 54 15.74 -17.16 16.70
N TYR A 55 14.43 -17.46 16.79
CA TYR A 55 13.51 -16.82 17.76
C TYR A 55 12.96 -17.80 18.80
N LYS A 56 13.80 -18.74 19.24
CA LYS A 56 13.44 -19.68 20.29
C LYS A 56 13.02 -18.91 21.55
N ASP A 57 11.91 -19.35 22.15
CA ASP A 57 11.34 -18.80 23.38
C ASP A 57 10.87 -17.32 23.30
N LEU A 58 10.98 -16.67 22.14
CA LEU A 58 10.46 -15.32 21.94
C LEU A 58 8.93 -15.36 21.78
N LYS A 59 8.24 -14.51 22.56
CA LYS A 59 6.80 -14.31 22.45
C LYS A 59 6.50 -12.85 22.20
N LEU A 60 5.69 -12.57 21.20
CA LEU A 60 5.28 -11.21 20.83
C LEU A 60 3.76 -11.14 20.66
N THR A 61 3.20 -9.97 20.95
CA THR A 61 1.82 -9.66 20.60
C THR A 61 1.80 -8.95 19.25
N PHE A 62 1.15 -9.55 18.26
CA PHE A 62 1.02 -8.91 16.96
C PHE A 62 -0.15 -7.93 16.95
N THR A 63 0.03 -6.85 16.23
CA THR A 63 -1.03 -5.93 15.85
C THR A 63 -1.29 -6.08 14.35
N PHE A 64 -2.50 -5.76 13.93
CA PHE A 64 -2.88 -5.77 12.52
C PHE A 64 -3.27 -4.34 12.14
N SER A 65 -2.58 -3.79 11.17
CA SER A 65 -2.72 -2.37 10.81
C SER A 65 -3.21 -2.22 9.38
N CYS A 66 -4.20 -1.35 9.21
CA CYS A 66 -4.62 -0.83 7.92
C CYS A 66 -4.28 0.65 7.84
N TYR A 67 -4.27 1.23 6.66
CA TYR A 67 -3.90 2.62 6.51
C TYR A 67 -4.82 3.34 5.53
N LEU A 68 -5.18 4.57 5.87
CA LEU A 68 -5.80 5.51 4.95
C LEU A 68 -4.74 6.53 4.49
N ILE A 69 -4.54 6.62 3.20
CA ILE A 69 -3.71 7.62 2.54
C ILE A 69 -4.64 8.62 1.86
N LYS A 70 -4.51 9.91 2.21
CA LYS A 70 -5.17 11.01 1.50
C LYS A 70 -4.13 11.72 0.63
N HIS A 71 -4.45 11.92 -0.65
CA HIS A 71 -3.63 12.68 -1.60
C HIS A 71 -4.52 13.71 -2.29
N GLY A 72 -4.47 14.95 -1.81
CA GLY A 72 -5.42 15.98 -2.25
C GLY A 72 -6.86 15.58 -1.97
N ASN A 73 -7.64 15.33 -3.01
CA ASN A 73 -9.04 14.87 -2.92
C ASN A 73 -9.21 13.35 -3.10
N ASP A 74 -8.15 12.65 -3.43
CA ASP A 74 -8.17 11.20 -3.65
C ASP A 74 -7.80 10.45 -2.36
N TYR A 75 -8.43 9.30 -2.16
CA TYR A 75 -8.14 8.39 -1.05
C TYR A 75 -7.67 7.03 -1.55
N MET A 76 -6.70 6.46 -0.82
CA MET A 76 -6.27 5.07 -0.96
C MET A 76 -6.34 4.39 0.40
N VAL A 77 -6.88 3.17 0.44
CA VAL A 77 -6.74 2.26 1.58
C VAL A 77 -5.63 1.27 1.28
N TRP A 78 -4.73 1.07 2.25
CA TRP A 78 -3.68 0.04 2.20
C TRP A 78 -3.95 -1.02 3.24
N ASP A 79 -4.17 -2.25 2.79
CA ASP A 79 -4.69 -3.40 3.52
C ASP A 79 -6.05 -3.15 4.17
N THR A 80 -6.82 -4.20 4.39
CA THR A 80 -8.19 -4.10 4.94
C THR A 80 -8.41 -4.94 6.21
N GLY A 81 -7.35 -5.57 6.71
CA GLY A 81 -7.38 -6.28 7.98
C GLY A 81 -8.35 -7.46 8.06
N PHE A 82 -8.50 -8.01 9.26
CA PHE A 82 -9.55 -8.98 9.53
C PHE A 82 -10.95 -8.37 9.52
N ALA A 83 -11.94 -9.14 9.07
CA ALA A 83 -13.35 -8.75 9.26
C ALA A 83 -13.72 -8.82 10.75
N PRO A 84 -14.47 -7.84 11.31
CA PRO A 84 -14.93 -7.88 12.68
C PRO A 84 -15.63 -9.21 13.01
N GLY A 85 -15.27 -9.78 14.15
CA GLY A 85 -15.85 -11.04 14.63
C GLY A 85 -15.40 -12.31 13.89
N SER A 86 -14.50 -12.22 12.89
CA SER A 86 -14.02 -13.38 12.13
C SER A 86 -13.13 -14.31 12.94
N ASN A 87 -12.42 -13.78 13.93
CA ASN A 87 -11.56 -14.54 14.84
C ASN A 87 -11.25 -13.71 16.11
N PRO A 88 -10.63 -14.29 17.17
CA PRO A 88 -10.36 -13.58 18.42
C PRO A 88 -9.45 -12.36 18.32
N ASN A 89 -8.64 -12.26 17.27
CA ASN A 89 -7.69 -11.15 17.03
C ASN A 89 -8.29 -10.04 16.18
N ALA A 90 -9.47 -10.26 15.60
CA ALA A 90 -10.14 -9.30 14.72
C ALA A 90 -10.51 -8.02 15.48
N PRO A 91 -10.57 -6.87 14.79
CA PRO A 91 -10.95 -5.60 15.41
C PRO A 91 -12.42 -5.64 15.85
N LYS A 92 -12.75 -4.88 16.91
CA LYS A 92 -14.14 -4.71 17.34
C LYS A 92 -14.92 -3.76 16.42
N VAL A 93 -14.22 -2.83 15.80
CA VAL A 93 -14.77 -1.79 14.91
C VAL A 93 -14.18 -2.00 13.53
N GLY A 94 -15.03 -2.11 12.52
CA GLY A 94 -14.59 -2.35 11.14
C GLY A 94 -13.97 -1.14 10.47
N ILE A 95 -13.31 -1.39 9.33
CA ILE A 95 -12.63 -0.32 8.59
C ILE A 95 -13.61 0.73 8.08
N VAL A 96 -14.83 0.36 7.72
CA VAL A 96 -15.87 1.30 7.23
C VAL A 96 -16.27 2.27 8.32
N GLU A 97 -16.50 1.79 9.55
CA GLU A 97 -16.82 2.63 10.70
C GLU A 97 -15.66 3.59 11.01
N ARG A 98 -14.41 3.11 10.93
CA ARG A 98 -13.22 3.96 11.12
C ARG A 98 -13.09 5.02 10.04
N LEU A 99 -13.36 4.68 8.79
CA LEU A 99 -13.39 5.66 7.70
C LEU A 99 -14.50 6.71 7.93
N ASN A 100 -15.69 6.29 8.39
CA ASN A 100 -16.79 7.20 8.70
C ASN A 100 -16.44 8.19 9.82
N GLU A 101 -15.67 7.77 10.84
CA GLU A 101 -15.15 8.69 11.89
C GLU A 101 -14.24 9.77 11.27
N LEU A 102 -13.52 9.45 10.19
CA LEU A 102 -12.70 10.37 9.39
C LEU A 102 -13.52 11.15 8.33
N LYS A 103 -14.86 10.94 8.29
CA LYS A 103 -15.77 11.52 7.28
C LYS A 103 -15.42 11.08 5.84
N VAL A 104 -14.93 9.88 5.69
CA VAL A 104 -14.64 9.22 4.40
C VAL A 104 -15.56 8.02 4.25
N THR A 105 -16.27 7.94 3.12
CA THR A 105 -17.09 6.76 2.78
C THR A 105 -16.32 5.81 1.85
N PRO A 106 -16.65 4.51 1.83
CA PRO A 106 -15.99 3.56 0.91
C PRO A 106 -16.03 4.00 -0.56
N ASP A 107 -17.10 4.65 -1.00
CA ASP A 107 -17.26 5.12 -2.38
C ASP A 107 -16.31 6.27 -2.76
N GLN A 108 -15.77 6.99 -1.77
CA GLN A 108 -14.74 8.02 -1.99
C GLN A 108 -13.34 7.43 -2.11
N VAL A 109 -13.15 6.16 -1.76
CA VAL A 109 -11.86 5.48 -1.86
C VAL A 109 -11.62 5.11 -3.32
N LYS A 110 -10.67 5.79 -3.95
CA LYS A 110 -10.32 5.61 -5.36
C LYS A 110 -9.46 4.37 -5.59
N TYR A 111 -8.62 4.04 -4.63
CA TYR A 111 -7.71 2.90 -4.70
C TYR A 111 -7.74 2.06 -3.42
N VAL A 112 -7.69 0.75 -3.58
CA VAL A 112 -7.35 -0.18 -2.52
C VAL A 112 -6.09 -0.91 -2.92
N GLY A 113 -5.05 -0.82 -2.10
CA GLY A 113 -3.83 -1.59 -2.29
C GLY A 113 -3.76 -2.70 -1.25
N ILE A 114 -3.35 -3.87 -1.67
CA ILE A 114 -3.18 -5.02 -0.78
C ILE A 114 -1.72 -5.45 -0.82
N SER A 115 -1.13 -5.56 0.38
CA SER A 115 0.24 -6.04 0.52
C SER A 115 0.37 -7.47 0.00
N HIS A 116 -0.57 -8.34 0.39
CA HIS A 116 -0.64 -9.73 -0.06
C HIS A 116 -2.01 -10.38 0.26
N PHE A 117 -2.23 -11.61 -0.15
CA PHE A 117 -3.54 -12.28 -0.16
C PHE A 117 -4.01 -12.86 1.18
N HIS A 118 -3.25 -12.81 2.28
CA HIS A 118 -3.68 -13.41 3.56
C HIS A 118 -4.89 -12.69 4.18
N GLY A 119 -5.64 -13.42 5.02
CA GLY A 119 -6.92 -12.96 5.53
C GLY A 119 -6.86 -11.76 6.46
N ASP A 120 -5.76 -11.55 7.15
CA ASP A 120 -5.48 -10.41 8.02
C ASP A 120 -5.11 -9.12 7.27
N HIS A 121 -5.00 -9.18 5.95
CA HIS A 121 -4.81 -8.04 5.06
C HIS A 121 -6.00 -7.79 4.14
N THR A 122 -6.91 -8.77 3.98
CA THR A 122 -7.91 -8.78 2.91
C THR A 122 -9.35 -9.02 3.39
N GLY A 123 -9.59 -9.07 4.70
CA GLY A 123 -10.88 -9.50 5.27
C GLY A 123 -12.02 -8.51 5.05
N GLN A 124 -11.76 -7.24 4.75
CA GLN A 124 -12.79 -6.21 4.61
C GLN A 124 -12.74 -5.51 3.23
N LEU A 125 -12.45 -6.25 2.15
CA LEU A 125 -12.38 -5.71 0.79
C LEU A 125 -13.74 -5.36 0.19
N ALA A 126 -14.79 -6.10 0.54
CA ALA A 126 -16.10 -6.05 -0.12
C ALA A 126 -16.74 -4.65 -0.23
N PRO A 127 -16.64 -3.74 0.77
CA PRO A 127 -17.28 -2.43 0.72
C PRO A 127 -16.74 -1.47 -0.34
N PHE A 128 -15.52 -1.66 -0.85
CA PHE A 128 -14.83 -0.71 -1.75
C PHE A 128 -15.22 -0.92 -3.22
N THR A 129 -16.51 -0.77 -3.55
CA THR A 129 -17.08 -1.14 -4.84
C THR A 129 -16.60 -0.27 -6.00
N GLN A 130 -16.20 0.98 -5.75
CA GLN A 130 -15.79 1.95 -6.76
C GLN A 130 -14.27 2.01 -6.94
N ALA A 131 -13.51 1.38 -6.04
CA ALA A 131 -12.06 1.46 -6.06
C ALA A 131 -11.43 0.63 -7.18
N THR A 132 -10.20 1.01 -7.59
CA THR A 132 -9.30 0.11 -8.32
C THR A 132 -8.46 -0.64 -7.31
N LEU A 133 -8.43 -1.97 -7.40
CA LEU A 133 -7.60 -2.83 -6.56
C LEU A 133 -6.19 -2.93 -7.15
N PHE A 134 -5.18 -2.57 -6.36
CA PHE A 134 -3.77 -2.88 -6.62
C PHE A 134 -3.37 -4.11 -5.80
N ILE A 135 -2.91 -5.14 -6.48
CA ILE A 135 -2.40 -6.38 -5.87
C ILE A 135 -1.27 -6.92 -6.73
N GLY A 136 -0.26 -7.53 -6.13
CA GLY A 136 0.78 -8.16 -6.92
C GLY A 136 0.25 -9.27 -7.82
N LYS A 137 0.72 -9.30 -9.08
CA LYS A 137 0.23 -10.28 -10.07
C LYS A 137 0.32 -11.72 -9.58
N GLY A 138 1.41 -12.12 -8.91
CA GLY A 138 1.55 -13.47 -8.39
C GLY A 138 0.45 -13.84 -7.39
N ASP A 139 0.00 -12.89 -6.56
CA ASP A 139 -1.10 -13.12 -5.61
C ASP A 139 -2.46 -13.14 -6.32
N TRP A 140 -2.68 -12.24 -7.28
CA TRP A 140 -3.90 -12.27 -8.07
C TRP A 140 -4.07 -13.57 -8.85
N ASP A 141 -2.98 -14.09 -9.43
CA ASP A 141 -2.98 -15.38 -10.12
C ASP A 141 -3.36 -16.54 -9.18
N GLN A 142 -2.93 -16.50 -7.91
CA GLN A 142 -3.32 -17.49 -6.90
C GLN A 142 -4.81 -17.35 -6.51
N ILE A 143 -5.28 -16.13 -6.27
CA ILE A 143 -6.69 -15.86 -5.90
C ILE A 143 -7.65 -16.32 -7.01
N THR A 144 -7.25 -16.21 -8.26
CA THR A 144 -8.08 -16.60 -9.42
C THR A 144 -7.78 -18.01 -9.93
N SER A 145 -6.85 -18.72 -9.30
CA SER A 145 -6.49 -20.10 -9.65
C SER A 145 -7.62 -21.09 -9.26
N PRO A 146 -7.87 -22.14 -10.04
CA PRO A 146 -8.74 -23.24 -9.60
C PRO A 146 -8.16 -24.03 -8.42
N THR A 147 -6.85 -23.90 -8.15
CA THR A 147 -6.14 -24.54 -7.04
C THR A 147 -5.28 -23.50 -6.30
N PRO A 148 -5.89 -22.61 -5.51
CA PRO A 148 -5.16 -21.55 -4.81
C PRO A 148 -4.16 -22.13 -3.80
N MET A 149 -3.10 -21.37 -3.52
CA MET A 149 -2.16 -21.72 -2.45
C MET A 149 -2.84 -21.72 -1.08
N GLN A 150 -2.29 -22.52 -0.17
CA GLN A 150 -2.71 -22.47 1.23
C GLN A 150 -2.50 -21.06 1.81
N GLY A 151 -3.49 -20.56 2.54
CA GLY A 151 -3.48 -19.20 3.11
C GLY A 151 -4.09 -18.13 2.21
N ALA A 152 -4.30 -18.40 0.92
CA ALA A 152 -4.98 -17.46 0.04
C ALA A 152 -6.44 -17.24 0.46
N ASN A 153 -6.80 -16.00 0.82
CA ASN A 153 -8.17 -15.64 1.22
C ASN A 153 -9.07 -15.39 0.00
N VAL A 154 -9.33 -16.41 -0.80
CA VAL A 154 -10.18 -16.30 -1.99
C VAL A 154 -11.55 -15.69 -1.66
N ALA A 155 -12.12 -16.02 -0.50
CA ALA A 155 -13.43 -15.51 -0.07
C ALA A 155 -13.45 -13.97 0.08
N GLY A 156 -12.35 -13.37 0.53
CA GLY A 156 -12.21 -11.90 0.63
C GLY A 156 -12.28 -11.19 -0.72
N PHE A 157 -11.87 -11.87 -1.79
CA PHE A 157 -11.87 -11.31 -3.15
C PHE A 157 -13.10 -11.68 -3.98
N LYS A 158 -14.03 -12.47 -3.42
CA LYS A 158 -15.18 -13.01 -4.17
C LYS A 158 -15.97 -11.93 -4.91
N SER A 159 -16.27 -10.80 -4.28
CA SER A 159 -16.98 -9.69 -4.93
C SER A 159 -16.19 -9.06 -6.09
N TRP A 160 -14.87 -9.02 -5.99
CA TRP A 160 -14.01 -8.51 -7.05
C TRP A 160 -13.97 -9.41 -8.27
N ILE A 161 -13.99 -10.73 -8.05
CA ILE A 161 -13.98 -11.74 -9.11
C ILE A 161 -15.36 -11.83 -9.78
N ASP A 162 -16.43 -12.03 -8.99
CA ASP A 162 -17.79 -12.29 -9.49
C ASP A 162 -18.37 -11.07 -10.20
N GLU A 163 -18.15 -9.87 -9.66
CA GLU A 163 -18.66 -8.61 -10.21
C GLU A 163 -17.70 -7.98 -11.23
N LYS A 164 -16.56 -8.63 -11.50
CA LYS A 164 -15.51 -8.15 -12.42
C LYS A 164 -15.09 -6.70 -12.14
N ARG A 165 -14.91 -6.37 -10.87
CA ARG A 165 -14.47 -5.05 -10.44
C ARG A 165 -13.05 -4.76 -10.96
N LYS A 166 -12.69 -3.49 -10.99
CA LYS A 166 -11.41 -3.06 -11.57
C LYS A 166 -10.21 -3.50 -10.74
N VAL A 167 -9.39 -4.37 -11.29
CA VAL A 167 -8.14 -4.87 -10.71
C VAL A 167 -6.97 -4.48 -11.59
N GLU A 168 -5.88 -4.03 -11.00
CA GLU A 168 -4.59 -3.81 -11.65
C GLU A 168 -3.55 -4.74 -11.00
N PRO A 169 -3.30 -5.93 -11.58
CA PRO A 169 -2.29 -6.85 -11.10
C PRO A 169 -0.89 -6.30 -11.40
N LEU A 170 -0.10 -6.04 -10.35
CA LEU A 170 1.18 -5.37 -10.45
C LEU A 170 2.32 -6.37 -10.74
N THR A 171 3.11 -6.10 -11.78
CA THR A 171 4.34 -6.84 -12.12
C THR A 171 5.61 -6.07 -11.78
N VAL A 172 5.51 -4.75 -11.66
CA VAL A 172 6.59 -3.82 -11.31
C VAL A 172 6.11 -2.87 -10.21
N ASP A 173 7.00 -2.05 -9.68
CA ASP A 173 6.61 -0.98 -8.74
C ASP A 173 5.59 -0.04 -9.38
N LYS A 174 4.66 0.46 -8.56
CA LYS A 174 3.58 1.34 -9.02
C LYS A 174 3.62 2.67 -8.29
N ASP A 175 3.85 3.75 -9.02
CA ASP A 175 3.52 5.09 -8.54
C ASP A 175 1.99 5.27 -8.61
N VAL A 176 1.36 5.39 -7.44
CA VAL A 176 -0.11 5.38 -7.31
C VAL A 176 -0.74 6.63 -7.89
N PHE A 177 -0.15 7.81 -7.63
CA PHE A 177 -0.69 9.10 -8.02
C PHE A 177 0.08 9.76 -9.18
N GLY A 178 1.23 9.19 -9.60
CA GLY A 178 2.03 9.66 -10.72
C GLY A 178 2.98 10.81 -10.40
N ASP A 179 3.16 11.13 -9.11
CA ASP A 179 4.03 12.21 -8.63
C ASP A 179 5.19 11.72 -7.72
N GLY A 180 5.32 10.41 -7.58
CA GLY A 180 6.34 9.76 -6.76
C GLY A 180 6.07 9.81 -5.26
N SER A 181 4.93 10.32 -4.83
CA SER A 181 4.61 10.48 -3.40
C SER A 181 4.21 9.18 -2.71
N VAL A 182 3.54 8.28 -3.41
CA VAL A 182 3.09 6.97 -2.90
C VAL A 182 3.44 5.87 -3.89
N ILE A 183 4.30 4.95 -3.48
CA ILE A 183 4.81 3.90 -4.36
C ILE A 183 4.53 2.53 -3.74
N VAL A 184 3.77 1.68 -4.45
CA VAL A 184 3.69 0.26 -4.15
C VAL A 184 4.96 -0.40 -4.65
N LEU A 185 5.76 -0.93 -3.74
CA LEU A 185 7.02 -1.60 -4.03
C LEU A 185 6.78 -3.11 -4.13
N ARG A 186 7.21 -3.72 -5.25
CA ARG A 186 7.17 -5.18 -5.38
C ARG A 186 8.23 -5.81 -4.48
N THR A 187 7.78 -6.61 -3.51
CA THR A 187 8.62 -7.30 -2.52
C THR A 187 8.21 -8.78 -2.39
N PRO A 188 8.25 -9.57 -3.51
CA PRO A 188 7.79 -10.95 -3.49
C PRO A 188 8.62 -11.82 -2.54
N GLY A 189 8.06 -12.93 -2.10
CA GLY A 189 8.74 -13.93 -1.28
C GLY A 189 7.87 -14.49 -0.16
N HIS A 190 7.30 -13.68 0.71
CA HIS A 190 6.30 -14.12 1.69
C HIS A 190 5.10 -14.75 0.97
N THR A 191 4.58 -14.05 -0.03
CA THR A 191 3.69 -14.58 -1.06
C THR A 191 4.27 -14.27 -2.45
N PRO A 192 3.80 -14.93 -3.54
CA PRO A 192 4.30 -14.67 -4.90
C PRO A 192 4.11 -13.22 -5.35
N GLY A 193 3.06 -12.59 -4.85
CA GLY A 193 2.63 -11.25 -5.19
C GLY A 193 2.91 -10.19 -4.14
N HIS A 194 3.59 -10.50 -3.05
CA HIS A 194 3.77 -9.57 -1.93
C HIS A 194 4.31 -8.20 -2.35
N SER A 195 3.84 -7.16 -1.68
CA SER A 195 4.23 -5.76 -1.89
C SER A 195 4.35 -5.02 -0.55
N ALA A 196 5.24 -4.01 -0.51
CA ALA A 196 5.36 -3.01 0.54
C ALA A 196 4.85 -1.66 0.03
N LEU A 197 4.65 -0.68 0.91
CA LEU A 197 4.23 0.67 0.52
C LEU A 197 5.22 1.72 1.02
N LEU A 198 5.69 2.59 0.12
CA LEU A 198 6.48 3.78 0.46
C LEU A 198 5.60 5.02 0.31
N VAL A 199 5.49 5.81 1.39
CA VAL A 199 4.73 7.08 1.44
C VAL A 199 5.70 8.20 1.79
N ARG A 200 5.82 9.23 0.94
CA ARG A 200 6.75 10.36 1.13
C ARG A 200 6.03 11.55 1.75
N LEU A 201 5.89 11.54 3.05
CA LEU A 201 5.25 12.61 3.81
C LEU A 201 6.13 13.86 3.87
N LYS A 202 5.50 15.03 3.91
CA LYS A 202 6.21 16.31 3.89
C LYS A 202 6.95 16.59 5.19
N ASP A 203 6.26 16.41 6.33
CA ASP A 203 6.78 16.84 7.64
C ASP A 203 7.52 15.69 8.35
N MET A 204 6.99 14.47 8.24
CA MET A 204 7.60 13.27 8.86
C MET A 204 8.73 12.68 8.00
N GLY A 205 8.78 12.99 6.73
CA GLY A 205 9.64 12.31 5.75
C GLY A 205 9.05 10.99 5.25
N PRO A 206 9.84 10.21 4.47
CA PRO A 206 9.36 8.96 3.92
C PRO A 206 9.06 7.91 5.00
N VAL A 207 7.96 7.17 4.82
CA VAL A 207 7.54 6.04 5.65
C VAL A 207 7.46 4.80 4.77
N LEU A 208 8.08 3.71 5.18
CA LEU A 208 7.98 2.40 4.54
C LEU A 208 7.11 1.48 5.41
N LEU A 209 5.99 1.01 4.87
CA LEU A 209 5.15 -0.05 5.44
C LEU A 209 5.59 -1.37 4.83
N THR A 210 6.08 -2.31 5.65
CA THR A 210 6.76 -3.52 5.16
C THR A 210 5.84 -4.59 4.58
N GLY A 211 4.53 -4.56 4.93
CA GLY A 211 3.73 -5.77 4.82
C GLY A 211 4.37 -6.90 5.63
N ASP A 212 4.18 -8.13 5.17
CA ASP A 212 4.70 -9.35 5.82
C ASP A 212 6.04 -9.83 5.23
N ALA A 213 6.74 -8.97 4.48
CA ALA A 213 8.15 -9.24 4.18
C ALA A 213 8.98 -9.33 5.48
N ALA A 214 8.53 -8.62 6.53
CA ALA A 214 8.99 -8.78 7.90
C ALA A 214 7.82 -8.58 8.88
N HIS A 215 7.76 -9.38 9.94
CA HIS A 215 6.65 -9.39 10.90
C HIS A 215 6.97 -8.64 12.19
N PHE A 216 8.24 -8.52 12.57
CA PHE A 216 8.72 -7.83 13.76
C PHE A 216 10.19 -7.41 13.59
N HIS A 217 10.73 -6.59 14.50
CA HIS A 217 12.06 -5.99 14.38
C HIS A 217 13.16 -7.03 14.18
N GLU A 218 13.22 -8.05 15.05
CA GLU A 218 14.24 -9.09 14.99
C GLU A 218 14.18 -9.88 13.67
N ASN A 219 12.98 -10.05 13.12
CA ASN A 219 12.77 -10.67 11.81
C ASN A 219 13.32 -9.79 10.66
N TYR A 220 13.02 -8.49 10.70
CA TYR A 220 13.55 -7.51 9.74
C TYR A 220 15.07 -7.39 9.82
N GLU A 221 15.64 -7.28 11.04
CA GLU A 221 17.07 -7.05 11.26
C GLU A 221 17.92 -8.25 10.81
N SER A 222 17.49 -9.47 11.16
CA SER A 222 18.22 -10.72 10.88
C SER A 222 17.92 -11.33 9.50
N ASN A 223 17.06 -10.71 8.67
CA ASN A 223 16.53 -11.31 7.45
C ASN A 223 15.84 -12.67 7.72
N GLY A 224 15.14 -12.79 8.86
CA GLY A 224 14.45 -14.00 9.24
C GLY A 224 13.33 -14.33 8.27
N VAL A 225 13.24 -15.60 7.87
CA VAL A 225 12.22 -16.09 6.94
C VAL A 225 11.31 -17.07 7.66
N PRO A 226 9.98 -16.86 7.64
CA PRO A 226 9.04 -17.80 8.24
C PRO A 226 9.13 -19.19 7.62
N VAL A 227 8.87 -20.25 8.42
CA VAL A 227 8.81 -21.64 7.91
C VAL A 227 7.67 -21.84 6.90
N LEU A 228 6.60 -21.05 6.99
CA LEU A 228 5.53 -20.98 6.00
C LEU A 228 5.72 -19.73 5.14
N ASN A 229 6.54 -19.86 4.13
CA ASN A 229 6.93 -18.78 3.22
C ASN A 229 6.97 -19.32 1.80
N PHE A 230 6.60 -18.52 0.81
CA PHE A 230 6.55 -18.97 -0.58
C PHE A 230 7.95 -19.19 -1.16
N ASP A 231 8.81 -18.16 -1.07
CA ASP A 231 10.17 -18.20 -1.62
C ASP A 231 11.15 -17.51 -0.67
N ARG A 232 12.03 -18.31 -0.07
CA ARG A 232 13.04 -17.85 0.88
C ARG A 232 14.02 -16.85 0.26
N ALA A 233 14.52 -17.14 -0.94
CA ALA A 233 15.50 -16.30 -1.59
C ALA A 233 14.91 -14.97 -2.01
N ALA A 234 13.70 -14.98 -2.56
CA ALA A 234 12.95 -13.78 -2.91
C ALA A 234 12.64 -12.92 -1.68
N THR A 235 12.27 -13.52 -0.52
CA THR A 235 12.03 -12.78 0.73
C THR A 235 13.29 -12.06 1.21
N ILE A 236 14.43 -12.75 1.24
CA ILE A 236 15.71 -12.14 1.63
C ILE A 236 16.06 -10.98 0.69
N ALA A 237 15.96 -11.19 -0.63
CA ALA A 237 16.22 -10.15 -1.62
C ALA A 237 15.27 -8.93 -1.45
N SER A 238 14.00 -9.18 -1.13
CA SER A 238 13.01 -8.13 -0.86
C SER A 238 13.33 -7.35 0.41
N ILE A 239 13.71 -8.02 1.50
CA ILE A 239 14.12 -7.34 2.75
C ILE A 239 15.37 -6.49 2.50
N GLU A 240 16.39 -7.03 1.83
CA GLU A 240 17.62 -6.28 1.50
C GLU A 240 17.33 -5.08 0.62
N ARG A 241 16.47 -5.21 -0.40
CA ARG A 241 16.02 -4.10 -1.22
C ARG A 241 15.34 -3.02 -0.38
N MET A 242 14.44 -3.41 0.53
CA MET A 242 13.77 -2.45 1.43
C MET A 242 14.78 -1.73 2.33
N LYS A 243 15.74 -2.43 2.91
CA LYS A 243 16.82 -1.82 3.73
C LYS A 243 17.63 -0.80 2.93
N GLN A 244 17.96 -1.10 1.67
CA GLN A 244 18.67 -0.16 0.78
C GLN A 244 17.80 1.08 0.49
N ILE A 245 16.52 0.90 0.16
CA ILE A 245 15.60 2.02 -0.06
C ILE A 245 15.52 2.89 1.20
N VAL A 246 15.30 2.27 2.36
CA VAL A 246 15.23 2.96 3.68
C VAL A 246 16.51 3.77 3.93
N GLY A 247 17.68 3.18 3.70
CA GLY A 247 18.97 3.86 3.87
C GLY A 247 19.14 5.06 2.93
N ASN A 248 18.74 4.90 1.66
CA ASN A 248 18.92 5.93 0.63
C ASN A 248 17.96 7.12 0.80
N VAL A 249 16.68 6.86 1.13
CA VAL A 249 15.69 7.92 1.27
C VAL A 249 15.46 8.36 2.72
N LYS A 250 16.14 7.75 3.69
CA LYS A 250 16.00 7.99 5.14
C LYS A 250 14.55 7.74 5.63
N ALA A 251 13.94 6.66 5.17
CA ALA A 251 12.57 6.34 5.54
C ALA A 251 12.46 5.81 6.98
N THR A 252 11.36 6.16 7.65
CA THR A 252 10.91 5.48 8.87
C THR A 252 10.28 4.14 8.47
N VAL A 253 10.81 3.04 8.99
CA VAL A 253 10.23 1.70 8.79
C VAL A 253 9.10 1.48 9.78
N VAL A 254 7.94 1.05 9.29
CA VAL A 254 6.80 0.60 10.09
C VAL A 254 6.52 -0.86 9.72
N ILE A 255 6.74 -1.76 10.67
CA ILE A 255 6.46 -3.18 10.54
C ILE A 255 5.03 -3.42 11.02
N GLN A 256 4.15 -3.83 10.09
CA GLN A 256 2.70 -3.81 10.30
C GLN A 256 2.22 -4.68 11.47
N HIS A 257 2.96 -5.73 11.81
CA HIS A 257 2.62 -6.65 12.90
C HIS A 257 3.37 -6.37 14.20
N ASP A 258 4.34 -5.46 14.21
CA ASP A 258 5.08 -5.15 15.43
C ASP A 258 4.35 -4.10 16.27
N MET A 259 3.89 -4.49 17.45
CA MET A 259 3.20 -3.56 18.36
C MET A 259 4.09 -2.38 18.77
N ARG A 260 5.42 -2.54 18.76
CA ARG A 260 6.39 -1.47 19.06
C ARG A 260 6.38 -0.35 18.04
N ASP A 261 5.84 -0.61 16.84
CA ASP A 261 5.78 0.35 15.73
C ASP A 261 4.50 1.19 15.69
N ILE A 262 3.49 0.84 16.50
CA ILE A 262 2.23 1.61 16.54
C ILE A 262 2.49 3.09 16.82
N GLY A 263 3.39 3.41 17.75
CA GLY A 263 3.73 4.77 18.16
C GLY A 263 4.60 5.56 17.18
N LYS A 264 5.08 4.94 16.08
CA LYS A 264 5.83 5.66 15.03
C LYS A 264 4.94 6.58 14.20
N LEU A 265 3.64 6.32 14.16
CA LEU A 265 2.65 7.17 13.53
C LEU A 265 1.72 7.79 14.57
N PRO A 266 1.11 8.94 14.29
CA PRO A 266 0.12 9.55 15.18
C PRO A 266 -1.02 8.57 15.51
N ALA A 267 -1.52 8.63 16.76
CA ALA A 267 -2.67 7.83 17.16
C ALA A 267 -3.93 8.26 16.39
N PHE A 268 -4.73 7.26 15.97
CA PHE A 268 -6.03 7.51 15.34
C PHE A 268 -6.91 8.45 16.21
N PRO A 269 -7.63 9.45 15.65
CA PRO A 269 -7.84 9.71 14.22
C PRO A 269 -6.80 10.64 13.56
N ALA A 270 -5.71 11.00 14.25
CA ALA A 270 -4.71 11.90 13.70
C ALA A 270 -3.93 11.25 12.56
N ALA A 271 -3.43 12.08 11.64
CA ALA A 271 -2.66 11.67 10.49
C ALA A 271 -1.22 12.21 10.55
N ALA A 272 -0.27 11.43 10.07
CA ALA A 272 1.07 11.91 9.74
C ALA A 272 1.03 12.74 8.45
N LYS A 273 1.90 13.77 8.36
CA LYS A 273 2.01 14.69 7.21
C LYS A 273 3.43 14.79 6.69
#